data_cfeff0eb38e624cab406357e103e95ae
#
_entry.id   cfeff0eb38e624cab406357e103e95ae
#
_cell.length_a   1.000
_cell.length_b   1.000
_cell.length_c   1.000
_cell.angle_alpha   90.00
_cell.angle_beta   90.00
_cell.angle_gamma   90.00
#
_symmetry.space_group_name_H-M   'P 1'
#
loop_
_entity.id
_entity.type
_entity.pdbx_description
1 polymer ?
#
loop_
_entity_poly.entity_id
_entity_poly.type
_entity_poly.pdbx_seq_one_letter_code
_entity_poly.pdbx_strand_id
1 'polypeptide(L)'
;MQVSDKGLIALISHEGIVPGPYYDSVGVLTAYIGHTKAAGPPDPATLPWGMPSDLDKAIKEAFRVFKQDIKKYEAEVIKAFKKPLTQNEFDAAVSFHYNTGKIHSAAWVRTFNSGNRAAAIEQIMNWTKPIEVTARRQAEQTLFSLGIYPKTSLTVWQVSPSRKVIWKPAKVLTTEEALKLLEDETPLSVKEGEKKTTTVTPTPTPASVLPLILSSLFKFLGGRK
;
A
#
# COMPACT_ATOMS: atom_id res chain seq x y z
N MET A 1 14.82 6.68 4.95
CA MET A 1 13.64 6.49 5.82
C MET A 1 12.75 5.48 5.13
N GLN A 2 12.09 4.60 5.88
CA GLN A 2 11.15 3.59 5.37
C GLN A 2 9.87 3.67 6.19
N VAL A 3 8.76 3.21 5.63
CA VAL A 3 7.49 3.11 6.37
C VAL A 3 7.67 2.15 7.54
N SER A 4 7.19 2.55 8.72
CA SER A 4 7.19 1.68 9.90
C SER A 4 6.18 0.53 9.75
N ASP A 5 6.36 -0.56 10.50
CA ASP A 5 5.39 -1.66 10.46
C ASP A 5 3.98 -1.20 10.89
N LYS A 6 3.87 -0.25 11.84
CA LYS A 6 2.60 0.39 12.21
C LYS A 6 2.02 1.21 11.06
N GLY A 7 2.86 1.96 10.33
CA GLY A 7 2.47 2.71 9.14
C GLY A 7 2.02 1.79 8.01
N LEU A 8 2.72 0.67 7.83
CA LEU A 8 2.36 -0.34 6.84
C LEU A 8 0.98 -0.94 7.14
N ILE A 9 0.71 -1.34 8.38
CA ILE A 9 -0.59 -1.85 8.81
C ILE A 9 -1.69 -0.80 8.62
N ALA A 10 -1.45 0.45 9.01
CA ALA A 10 -2.40 1.53 8.81
C ALA A 10 -2.74 1.73 7.33
N LEU A 11 -1.75 1.66 6.44
CA LEU A 11 -1.97 1.76 5.00
C LEU A 11 -2.73 0.55 4.46
N ILE A 12 -2.33 -0.68 4.82
CA ILE A 12 -2.98 -1.90 4.37
C ILE A 12 -4.45 -1.96 4.80
N SER A 13 -4.80 -1.39 5.95
CA SER A 13 -6.18 -1.36 6.43
C SER A 13 -7.14 -0.62 5.50
N HIS A 14 -6.61 0.31 4.69
CA HIS A 14 -7.39 1.02 3.68
C HIS A 14 -7.51 0.24 2.35
N GLU A 15 -6.64 -0.74 2.12
CA GLU A 15 -6.56 -1.46 0.85
C GLU A 15 -7.19 -2.86 0.90
N GLY A 16 -7.11 -3.54 2.05
CA GLY A 16 -7.48 -4.94 2.19
C GLY A 16 -6.45 -5.89 1.57
N ILE A 17 -6.60 -7.18 1.83
CA ILE A 17 -5.70 -8.23 1.36
C ILE A 17 -6.51 -9.25 0.56
N VAL A 18 -6.09 -9.56 -0.67
CA VAL A 18 -6.63 -10.64 -1.48
C VAL A 18 -5.50 -11.64 -1.78
N PRO A 19 -5.50 -12.83 -1.16
CA PRO A 19 -4.31 -13.69 -1.11
C PRO A 19 -3.98 -14.39 -2.43
N GLY A 20 -4.84 -14.32 -3.42
CA GLY A 20 -4.65 -14.90 -4.77
C GLY A 20 -4.97 -13.89 -5.88
N PRO A 21 -4.71 -14.25 -7.15
CA PRO A 21 -4.92 -13.34 -8.26
C PRO A 21 -6.42 -13.11 -8.56
N TYR A 22 -6.77 -11.86 -8.86
CA TYR A 22 -8.13 -11.44 -9.21
C TYR A 22 -8.10 -10.32 -10.24
N TYR A 23 -9.20 -10.14 -10.96
CA TYR A 23 -9.40 -8.95 -11.78
C TYR A 23 -10.02 -7.84 -10.96
N ASP A 24 -9.37 -6.67 -10.96
CA ASP A 24 -9.91 -5.47 -10.31
C ASP A 24 -11.09 -4.87 -11.10
N SER A 25 -11.63 -3.75 -10.63
CA SER A 25 -12.81 -3.10 -11.22
C SER A 25 -12.57 -2.54 -12.63
N VAL A 26 -11.31 -2.40 -13.06
CA VAL A 26 -10.94 -1.93 -14.39
C VAL A 26 -10.35 -3.05 -15.25
N GLY A 27 -10.41 -4.30 -14.78
CA GLY A 27 -10.01 -5.49 -15.51
C GLY A 27 -8.51 -5.78 -15.47
N VAL A 28 -7.75 -5.16 -14.58
CA VAL A 28 -6.32 -5.44 -14.40
C VAL A 28 -6.14 -6.63 -13.47
N LEU A 29 -5.30 -7.60 -13.89
CA LEU A 29 -4.96 -8.73 -13.06
C LEU A 29 -4.07 -8.29 -11.90
N THR A 30 -4.56 -8.48 -10.69
CA THR A 30 -4.03 -7.95 -9.44
C THR A 30 -3.92 -9.08 -8.40
N ALA A 31 -3.05 -8.97 -7.44
CA ALA A 31 -2.95 -9.90 -6.30
C ALA A 31 -2.57 -9.15 -5.02
N TYR A 32 -2.70 -9.82 -3.88
CA TYR A 32 -2.23 -9.37 -2.58
C TYR A 32 -2.84 -8.02 -2.14
N ILE A 33 -2.04 -6.96 -2.07
CA ILE A 33 -2.43 -5.61 -1.65
C ILE A 33 -2.25 -4.69 -2.85
N GLY A 34 -3.08 -4.89 -3.90
CA GLY A 34 -3.02 -4.09 -5.11
C GLY A 34 -1.80 -4.30 -6.00
N HIS A 35 -1.09 -5.42 -5.82
CA HIS A 35 0.06 -5.77 -6.63
C HIS A 35 -0.34 -6.16 -8.05
N THR A 36 0.30 -5.58 -9.06
CA THR A 36 0.09 -5.86 -10.47
C THR A 36 1.42 -6.20 -11.15
N LYS A 37 1.37 -6.77 -12.35
CA LYS A 37 2.59 -7.01 -13.15
C LYS A 37 3.46 -5.77 -13.35
N ALA A 38 2.85 -4.59 -13.45
CA ALA A 38 3.59 -3.32 -13.61
C ALA A 38 4.39 -2.91 -12.35
N ALA A 39 4.06 -3.47 -11.19
CA ALA A 39 4.80 -3.23 -9.95
C ALA A 39 6.09 -4.07 -9.87
N GLY A 40 6.22 -5.10 -10.70
CA GLY A 40 7.36 -6.01 -10.73
C GLY A 40 6.98 -7.45 -10.35
N PRO A 41 7.96 -8.29 -9.99
CA PRO A 41 7.69 -9.66 -9.56
C PRO A 41 7.07 -9.71 -8.14
N PRO A 42 6.19 -10.74 -7.91
CA PRO A 42 5.79 -11.82 -8.80
C PRO A 42 4.72 -11.36 -9.81
N ASP A 43 4.73 -11.88 -11.05
CA ASP A 43 3.63 -11.62 -11.98
C ASP A 43 2.35 -12.31 -11.47
N PRO A 44 1.24 -11.59 -11.22
CA PRO A 44 -0.01 -12.18 -10.76
C PRO A 44 -0.54 -13.31 -11.64
N ALA A 45 -0.16 -13.33 -12.93
CA ALA A 45 -0.56 -14.39 -13.86
C ALA A 45 0.07 -15.76 -13.55
N THR A 46 1.21 -15.77 -12.84
CA THR A 46 1.94 -16.99 -12.46
C THR A 46 1.49 -17.58 -11.11
N LEU A 47 0.66 -16.86 -10.38
CA LEU A 47 0.19 -17.30 -9.07
C LEU A 47 -0.95 -18.32 -9.20
N PRO A 48 -1.07 -19.28 -8.24
CA PRO A 48 -2.19 -20.21 -8.19
C PRO A 48 -3.54 -19.49 -8.06
N TRP A 49 -4.56 -20.00 -8.74
CA TRP A 49 -5.89 -19.40 -8.75
C TRP A 49 -6.73 -19.85 -7.55
N GLY A 50 -7.58 -18.96 -7.06
CA GLY A 50 -8.45 -19.21 -5.92
C GLY A 50 -7.75 -18.99 -4.59
N MET A 51 -8.33 -19.56 -3.54
CA MET A 51 -7.77 -19.45 -2.19
C MET A 51 -6.52 -20.32 -2.04
N PRO A 52 -5.46 -19.79 -1.42
CA PRO A 52 -4.27 -20.59 -1.10
C PRO A 52 -4.61 -21.65 -0.05
N SER A 53 -3.92 -22.79 -0.11
CA SER A 53 -4.04 -23.85 0.90
C SER A 53 -3.47 -23.44 2.26
N ASP A 54 -2.44 -22.58 2.26
CA ASP A 54 -1.83 -21.98 3.46
C ASP A 54 -2.06 -20.48 3.42
N LEU A 55 -3.08 -20.04 4.16
CA LEU A 55 -3.50 -18.65 4.16
C LEU A 55 -2.48 -17.74 4.86
N ASP A 56 -1.86 -18.21 5.96
CA ASP A 56 -0.91 -17.40 6.72
C ASP A 56 0.38 -17.18 5.93
N LYS A 57 0.84 -18.20 5.22
CA LYS A 57 1.97 -18.04 4.28
C LYS A 57 1.65 -17.06 3.16
N ALA A 58 0.44 -17.11 2.61
CA ALA A 58 0.02 -16.17 1.56
C ALA A 58 -0.10 -14.72 2.07
N ILE A 59 -0.52 -14.53 3.32
CA ILE A 59 -0.58 -13.21 3.96
C ILE A 59 0.85 -12.67 4.19
N LYS A 60 1.77 -13.49 4.69
CA LYS A 60 3.18 -13.11 4.82
C LYS A 60 3.78 -12.70 3.48
N GLU A 61 3.52 -13.49 2.42
CA GLU A 61 3.96 -13.14 1.07
C GLU A 61 3.33 -11.83 0.57
N ALA A 62 2.05 -11.59 0.85
CA ALA A 62 1.40 -10.32 0.52
C ALA A 62 2.08 -9.12 1.21
N PHE A 63 2.47 -9.26 2.47
CA PHE A 63 3.21 -8.22 3.19
C PHE A 63 4.59 -8.01 2.58
N ARG A 64 5.32 -9.10 2.29
CA ARG A 64 6.64 -9.04 1.67
C ARG A 64 6.61 -8.30 0.33
N VAL A 65 5.66 -8.66 -0.53
CA VAL A 65 5.49 -8.01 -1.85
C VAL A 65 5.11 -6.55 -1.67
N PHE A 66 4.20 -6.24 -0.75
CA PHE A 66 3.78 -4.86 -0.50
C PHE A 66 4.91 -3.98 0.03
N LYS A 67 5.78 -4.51 0.92
CA LYS A 67 6.99 -3.80 1.36
C LYS A 67 7.94 -3.47 0.20
N GLN A 68 7.95 -4.26 -0.86
CA GLN A 68 8.71 -3.95 -2.07
C GLN A 68 8.02 -2.90 -2.93
N ASP A 69 6.70 -3.03 -3.12
CA ASP A 69 5.92 -2.11 -3.94
C ASP A 69 5.92 -0.68 -3.40
N ILE A 70 5.94 -0.54 -2.06
CA ILE A 70 5.86 0.77 -1.42
C ILE A 70 7.16 1.58 -1.54
N LYS A 71 8.31 0.93 -1.82
CA LYS A 71 9.62 1.60 -1.91
C LYS A 71 9.65 2.76 -2.92
N LYS A 72 8.94 2.63 -4.03
CA LYS A 72 8.85 3.72 -5.01
C LYS A 72 8.11 4.94 -4.45
N TYR A 73 7.08 4.74 -3.63
CA TYR A 73 6.34 5.81 -2.98
C TYR A 73 7.16 6.47 -1.87
N GLU A 74 7.90 5.67 -1.10
CA GLU A 74 8.86 6.16 -0.11
C GLU A 74 9.91 7.09 -0.75
N ALA A 75 10.49 6.66 -1.87
CA ALA A 75 11.48 7.44 -2.61
C ALA A 75 10.90 8.79 -3.09
N GLU A 76 9.66 8.81 -3.58
CA GLU A 76 9.03 10.04 -4.04
C GLU A 76 8.66 10.97 -2.87
N VAL A 77 8.25 10.44 -1.72
CA VAL A 77 8.04 11.24 -0.50
C VAL A 77 9.35 11.86 -0.03
N ILE A 78 10.45 11.10 0.01
CA ILE A 78 11.77 11.63 0.38
C ILE A 78 12.19 12.80 -0.54
N LYS A 79 11.94 12.69 -1.85
CA LYS A 79 12.24 13.77 -2.81
C LYS A 79 11.33 14.99 -2.64
N ALA A 80 10.06 14.81 -2.27
CA ALA A 80 9.08 15.88 -2.18
C ALA A 80 9.29 16.78 -0.96
N PHE A 81 9.78 16.22 0.15
CA PHE A 81 9.98 16.97 1.39
C PHE A 81 11.41 17.50 1.49
N LYS A 82 11.54 18.82 1.68
CA LYS A 82 12.81 19.54 1.85
C LYS A 82 13.21 19.71 3.31
N LYS A 83 12.30 19.41 4.24
CA LYS A 83 12.51 19.45 5.68
C LYS A 83 12.40 18.05 6.26
N PRO A 84 13.12 17.76 7.34
CA PRO A 84 13.03 16.46 8.00
C PRO A 84 11.60 16.13 8.41
N LEU A 85 11.21 14.89 8.22
CA LEU A 85 9.96 14.32 8.71
C LEU A 85 10.24 13.43 9.92
N THR A 86 9.32 13.42 10.87
CA THR A 86 9.25 12.37 11.89
C THR A 86 8.73 11.08 11.25
N GLN A 87 8.83 9.93 11.93
CA GLN A 87 8.36 8.66 11.39
C GLN A 87 6.86 8.68 11.07
N ASN A 88 6.05 9.20 11.96
CA ASN A 88 4.59 9.30 11.75
C ASN A 88 4.21 10.27 10.62
N GLU A 89 4.96 11.36 10.44
CA GLU A 89 4.76 12.26 9.29
C GLU A 89 5.12 11.58 7.97
N PHE A 90 6.20 10.81 7.97
CA PHE A 90 6.61 10.04 6.79
C PHE A 90 5.57 8.97 6.43
N ASP A 91 5.11 8.18 7.39
CA ASP A 91 4.12 7.13 7.19
C ASP A 91 2.80 7.70 6.64
N ALA A 92 2.34 8.82 7.20
CA ALA A 92 1.15 9.51 6.69
C ALA A 92 1.33 10.05 5.27
N ALA A 93 2.51 10.64 4.97
CA ALA A 93 2.81 11.16 3.64
C ALA A 93 2.90 10.04 2.59
N VAL A 94 3.45 8.88 2.94
CA VAL A 94 3.48 7.72 2.04
C VAL A 94 2.07 7.19 1.82
N SER A 95 1.23 7.08 2.85
CA SER A 95 -0.18 6.69 2.70
C SER A 95 -0.94 7.64 1.77
N PHE A 96 -0.76 8.95 1.98
CA PHE A 96 -1.34 9.97 1.09
C PHE A 96 -0.85 9.80 -0.35
N HIS A 97 0.46 9.62 -0.56
CA HIS A 97 1.02 9.46 -1.89
C HIS A 97 0.55 8.19 -2.58
N TYR A 98 0.50 7.07 -1.86
CA TYR A 98 0.00 5.80 -2.36
C TYR A 98 -1.43 5.93 -2.91
N ASN A 99 -2.30 6.62 -2.18
CA ASN A 99 -3.69 6.82 -2.59
C ASN A 99 -3.85 7.83 -3.73
N THR A 100 -3.07 8.93 -3.73
CA THR A 100 -3.33 10.07 -4.62
C THR A 100 -2.37 10.17 -5.80
N GLY A 101 -1.16 9.63 -5.68
CA GLY A 101 -0.07 9.84 -6.62
C GLY A 101 0.42 11.30 -6.70
N LYS A 102 0.00 12.19 -5.80
CA LYS A 102 0.12 13.64 -5.97
C LYS A 102 1.06 14.34 -4.98
N ILE A 103 2.01 13.62 -4.38
CA ILE A 103 2.89 14.20 -3.35
C ILE A 103 3.64 15.44 -3.83
N HIS A 104 4.13 15.45 -5.08
CA HIS A 104 4.89 16.57 -5.64
C HIS A 104 4.03 17.80 -5.96
N SER A 105 2.74 17.62 -6.25
CA SER A 105 1.81 18.70 -6.61
C SER A 105 0.92 19.16 -5.46
N ALA A 106 0.90 18.42 -4.34
CA ALA A 106 0.04 18.74 -3.21
C ALA A 106 0.44 20.05 -2.54
N ALA A 107 -0.53 20.94 -2.34
CA ALA A 107 -0.31 22.26 -1.72
C ALA A 107 0.23 22.12 -0.30
N TRP A 108 -0.30 21.18 0.48
CA TRP A 108 0.12 20.97 1.86
C TRP A 108 1.61 20.61 2.00
N VAL A 109 2.19 19.89 1.02
CA VAL A 109 3.63 19.59 0.99
C VAL A 109 4.45 20.86 0.77
N ARG A 110 4.02 21.73 -0.15
CA ARG A 110 4.68 23.03 -0.36
C ARG A 110 4.60 23.91 0.90
N THR A 111 3.43 23.93 1.53
CA THR A 111 3.20 24.68 2.78
C THR A 111 4.06 24.14 3.93
N PHE A 112 4.21 22.82 4.06
CA PHE A 112 5.14 22.22 5.02
C PHE A 112 6.59 22.63 4.75
N ASN A 113 7.03 22.56 3.50
CA ASN A 113 8.39 22.91 3.09
C ASN A 113 8.71 24.41 3.33
N SER A 114 7.71 25.30 3.27
CA SER A 114 7.87 26.71 3.64
C SER A 114 7.99 26.94 5.15
N GLY A 115 7.72 25.90 5.98
CA GLY A 115 7.83 25.97 7.45
C GLY A 115 6.50 26.18 8.17
N ASN A 116 5.39 26.28 7.46
CA ASN A 116 4.09 26.41 8.09
C ASN A 116 3.44 25.02 8.28
N ARG A 117 3.91 24.28 9.31
CA ARG A 117 3.43 22.94 9.63
C ARG A 117 1.93 22.93 9.98
N ALA A 118 1.46 23.93 10.73
CA ALA A 118 0.05 23.98 11.14
C ALA A 118 -0.89 24.07 9.93
N ALA A 119 -0.65 25.01 9.03
CA ALA A 119 -1.45 25.14 7.82
C ALA A 119 -1.32 23.93 6.89
N ALA A 120 -0.15 23.27 6.84
CA ALA A 120 0.02 22.06 6.06
C ALA A 120 -0.88 20.93 6.57
N ILE A 121 -1.00 20.74 7.87
CA ILE A 121 -1.87 19.75 8.52
C ILE A 121 -3.34 19.98 8.12
N GLU A 122 -3.80 21.23 8.19
CA GLU A 122 -5.19 21.56 7.79
C GLU A 122 -5.45 21.27 6.32
N GLN A 123 -4.48 21.57 5.44
CA GLN A 123 -4.60 21.40 3.99
C GLN A 123 -4.61 19.93 3.55
N ILE A 124 -4.22 18.96 4.38
CA ILE A 124 -4.40 17.53 4.09
C ILE A 124 -5.89 17.25 3.81
N MET A 125 -6.79 17.88 4.57
CA MET A 125 -8.24 17.71 4.43
C MET A 125 -8.83 18.33 3.16
N ASN A 126 -8.07 19.05 2.36
CA ASN A 126 -8.53 19.51 1.03
C ASN A 126 -8.62 18.35 0.00
N TRP A 127 -8.16 17.15 0.36
CA TRP A 127 -8.12 15.97 -0.49
C TRP A 127 -9.19 14.94 -0.16
N THR A 128 -10.42 15.41 0.11
CA THR A 128 -11.57 14.57 0.52
C THR A 128 -12.54 14.24 -0.61
N LYS A 129 -12.11 14.38 -1.86
CA LYS A 129 -12.92 13.99 -3.03
C LYS A 129 -12.32 12.76 -3.71
N PRO A 130 -13.11 11.71 -3.98
CA PRO A 130 -14.54 11.57 -3.64
C PRO A 130 -14.76 11.43 -2.13
N ILE A 131 -15.99 11.58 -1.67
CA ILE A 131 -16.34 11.65 -0.24
C ILE A 131 -15.89 10.43 0.58
N GLU A 132 -15.81 9.28 -0.07
CA GLU A 132 -15.42 8.00 0.52
C GLU A 132 -13.97 8.00 1.06
N VAL A 133 -13.11 8.88 0.56
CA VAL A 133 -11.73 9.00 1.06
C VAL A 133 -11.60 9.90 2.29
N THR A 134 -12.69 10.53 2.76
CA THR A 134 -12.65 11.49 3.88
C THR A 134 -12.10 10.85 5.15
N ALA A 135 -12.58 9.65 5.52
CA ALA A 135 -12.10 8.95 6.71
C ALA A 135 -10.59 8.62 6.62
N ARG A 136 -10.11 8.25 5.43
CA ARG A 136 -8.68 8.03 5.18
C ARG A 136 -7.87 9.32 5.37
N ARG A 137 -8.32 10.44 4.79
CA ARG A 137 -7.65 11.74 4.96
C ARG A 137 -7.58 12.16 6.42
N GLN A 138 -8.65 11.91 7.17
CA GLN A 138 -8.73 12.23 8.59
C GLN A 138 -7.73 11.38 9.41
N ALA A 139 -7.63 10.09 9.11
CA ALA A 139 -6.64 9.21 9.73
C ALA A 139 -5.21 9.64 9.39
N GLU A 140 -4.92 9.99 8.14
CA GLU A 140 -3.61 10.48 7.70
C GLU A 140 -3.27 11.84 8.34
N GLN A 141 -4.22 12.75 8.45
CA GLN A 141 -4.04 14.03 9.16
C GLN A 141 -3.74 13.80 10.65
N THR A 142 -4.48 12.92 11.31
CA THR A 142 -4.27 12.57 12.72
C THR A 142 -2.90 11.93 12.94
N LEU A 143 -2.52 11.01 12.05
CA LEU A 143 -1.20 10.39 12.10
C LEU A 143 -0.10 11.42 11.89
N PHE A 144 -0.21 12.29 10.89
CA PHE A 144 0.77 13.33 10.59
C PHE A 144 0.92 14.35 11.73
N SER A 145 -0.19 14.76 12.33
CA SER A 145 -0.21 15.82 13.34
C SER A 145 0.15 15.35 14.75
N LEU A 146 -0.39 14.21 15.17
CA LEU A 146 -0.37 13.71 16.54
C LEU A 146 0.44 12.42 16.74
N GLY A 147 0.86 11.75 15.64
CA GLY A 147 1.54 10.45 15.73
C GLY A 147 0.62 9.31 16.19
N ILE A 148 -0.68 9.49 16.11
CA ILE A 148 -1.66 8.49 16.51
C ILE A 148 -1.97 7.59 15.32
N TYR A 149 -1.52 6.34 15.39
CA TYR A 149 -1.88 5.31 14.41
C TYR A 149 -3.32 4.83 14.64
N PRO A 150 -4.11 4.62 13.58
CA PRO A 150 -5.47 4.15 13.73
C PRO A 150 -5.49 2.75 14.36
N LYS A 151 -6.39 2.54 15.32
CA LYS A 151 -6.73 1.18 15.77
C LYS A 151 -7.57 0.54 14.66
N THR A 152 -7.02 -0.47 14.03
CA THR A 152 -7.64 -1.08 12.85
C THR A 152 -7.44 -2.59 12.84
N SER A 153 -8.21 -3.26 12.00
CA SER A 153 -8.03 -4.65 11.64
C SER A 153 -7.77 -4.77 10.15
N LEU A 154 -7.04 -5.79 9.75
CA LEU A 154 -6.80 -6.09 8.35
C LEU A 154 -7.76 -7.18 7.89
N THR A 155 -8.54 -6.89 6.86
CA THR A 155 -9.44 -7.88 6.28
C THR A 155 -8.76 -8.60 5.12
N VAL A 156 -8.72 -9.92 5.22
CA VAL A 156 -8.30 -10.81 4.13
C VAL A 156 -9.57 -11.29 3.44
N TRP A 157 -9.75 -10.93 2.19
CA TRP A 157 -10.91 -11.28 1.38
C TRP A 157 -10.73 -12.63 0.71
N GLN A 158 -11.83 -13.33 0.45
CA GLN A 158 -11.79 -14.55 -0.34
C GLN A 158 -11.65 -14.23 -1.83
N VAL A 159 -11.06 -15.16 -2.57
CA VAL A 159 -10.96 -15.11 -4.03
C VAL A 159 -11.36 -16.44 -4.64
N SER A 160 -12.17 -16.39 -5.71
CA SER A 160 -12.64 -17.59 -6.42
C SER A 160 -11.59 -18.11 -7.40
N PRO A 161 -11.66 -19.40 -7.80
CA PRO A 161 -10.88 -19.93 -8.92
C PRO A 161 -11.12 -19.19 -10.26
N SER A 162 -12.26 -18.51 -10.40
CA SER A 162 -12.57 -17.66 -11.57
C SER A 162 -12.00 -16.23 -11.45
N ARG A 163 -11.07 -15.99 -10.52
CA ARG A 163 -10.39 -14.70 -10.31
C ARG A 163 -11.32 -13.54 -9.96
N LYS A 164 -12.35 -13.82 -9.17
CA LYS A 164 -13.26 -12.80 -8.64
C LYS A 164 -13.10 -12.69 -7.13
N VAL A 165 -13.01 -11.47 -6.63
CA VAL A 165 -13.05 -11.22 -5.18
C VAL A 165 -14.44 -11.59 -4.66
N ILE A 166 -14.46 -12.37 -3.60
CA ILE A 166 -15.68 -12.67 -2.84
C ILE A 166 -15.62 -11.80 -1.59
N TRP A 167 -16.58 -10.88 -1.44
CA TRP A 167 -16.65 -9.92 -0.33
C TRP A 167 -17.12 -10.61 0.96
N LYS A 168 -16.45 -11.69 1.30
CA LYS A 168 -16.58 -12.42 2.55
C LYS A 168 -15.18 -12.55 3.16
N PRO A 169 -14.98 -12.15 4.41
CA PRO A 169 -13.69 -12.33 5.07
C PRO A 169 -13.29 -13.81 5.09
N ALA A 170 -12.06 -14.09 4.66
CA ALA A 170 -11.40 -15.37 4.92
C ALA A 170 -10.72 -15.35 6.29
N LYS A 171 -10.17 -14.18 6.67
CA LYS A 171 -9.55 -13.92 7.97
C LYS A 171 -9.64 -12.43 8.27
N VAL A 172 -9.73 -12.08 9.55
CA VAL A 172 -9.56 -10.72 10.05
C VAL A 172 -8.40 -10.77 11.03
N LEU A 173 -7.39 -9.91 10.82
CA LEU A 173 -6.23 -9.80 11.68
C LEU A 173 -6.36 -8.56 12.54
N THR A 174 -6.10 -8.68 13.82
CA THR A 174 -5.84 -7.52 14.68
C THR A 174 -4.50 -6.88 14.32
N THR A 175 -4.27 -5.66 14.81
CA THR A 175 -2.97 -5.00 14.64
C THR A 175 -1.82 -5.85 15.21
N GLU A 176 -2.02 -6.47 16.36
CA GLU A 176 -1.04 -7.31 17.04
C GLU A 176 -0.71 -8.58 16.24
N GLU A 177 -1.73 -9.26 15.69
CA GLU A 177 -1.53 -10.41 14.82
C GLU A 177 -0.79 -10.06 13.54
N ALA A 178 -1.14 -8.91 12.94
CA ALA A 178 -0.45 -8.42 11.73
C ALA A 178 1.01 -8.08 12.02
N LEU A 179 1.32 -7.43 13.14
CA LEU A 179 2.71 -7.14 13.55
C LEU A 179 3.52 -8.44 13.74
N LYS A 180 2.98 -9.46 14.40
CA LYS A 180 3.64 -10.76 14.53
C LYS A 180 3.97 -11.40 13.18
N LEU A 181 3.04 -11.32 12.22
CA LEU A 181 3.28 -11.87 10.88
C LEU A 181 4.37 -11.08 10.11
N LEU A 182 4.52 -9.79 10.40
CA LEU A 182 5.59 -8.95 9.84
C LEU A 182 6.96 -9.22 10.47
N GLU A 183 7.01 -9.50 11.78
CA GLU A 183 8.25 -9.80 12.51
C GLU A 183 8.81 -11.18 12.17
N ASP A 184 7.96 -12.16 11.89
CA ASP A 184 8.34 -13.54 11.52
C ASP A 184 8.99 -13.64 10.12
N GLU A 185 9.22 -12.54 9.42
CA GLU A 185 10.01 -12.49 8.19
C GLU A 185 11.51 -12.64 8.48
N THR A 186 11.92 -13.76 9.09
CA THR A 186 13.34 -14.18 9.07
C THR A 186 13.74 -14.37 7.61
N PRO A 187 14.86 -13.80 7.14
CA PRO A 187 15.30 -13.98 5.77
C PRO A 187 15.42 -15.48 5.50
N LEU A 188 14.64 -16.02 4.58
CA LEU A 188 14.91 -17.33 4.01
C LEU A 188 16.34 -17.25 3.50
N SER A 189 17.24 -17.99 4.13
CA SER A 189 18.64 -18.07 3.76
C SER A 189 18.73 -18.30 2.25
N VAL A 190 19.17 -17.27 1.53
CA VAL A 190 19.56 -17.40 0.13
C VAL A 190 20.77 -18.33 0.14
N LYS A 191 20.56 -19.58 -0.27
CA LYS A 191 21.68 -20.43 -0.64
C LYS A 191 22.37 -19.73 -1.80
N GLU A 192 23.56 -19.19 -1.54
CA GLU A 192 24.48 -18.69 -2.56
C GLU A 192 24.74 -19.82 -3.58
N GLY A 193 24.21 -19.64 -4.77
CA GLY A 193 24.45 -20.45 -5.95
C GLY A 193 24.80 -19.54 -7.11
N GLU A 194 26.12 -19.46 -7.37
CA GLU A 194 26.76 -19.08 -8.62
C GLU A 194 26.49 -17.74 -9.30
N LYS A 195 27.51 -16.86 -9.22
CA LYS A 195 27.76 -15.73 -10.09
C LYS A 195 27.75 -16.14 -11.57
N LYS A 196 26.84 -15.56 -12.35
CA LYS A 196 27.09 -15.28 -13.76
C LYS A 196 26.88 -13.79 -14.00
N THR A 197 27.98 -13.11 -14.20
CA THR A 197 28.06 -11.72 -14.64
C THR A 197 27.58 -11.63 -16.07
N THR A 198 26.47 -10.93 -16.29
CA THR A 198 26.11 -10.46 -17.63
C THR A 198 25.75 -8.98 -17.53
N THR A 199 26.61 -8.17 -18.11
CA THR A 199 26.47 -6.72 -18.25
C THR A 199 25.31 -6.44 -19.20
N VAL A 200 24.25 -5.79 -18.73
CA VAL A 200 23.15 -5.30 -19.58
C VAL A 200 23.03 -3.79 -19.42
N THR A 201 23.23 -3.10 -20.51
CA THR A 201 23.08 -1.65 -20.69
C THR A 201 21.63 -1.21 -20.45
N PRO A 202 21.34 -0.12 -19.74
CA PRO A 202 19.97 0.30 -19.51
C PRO A 202 19.37 0.99 -20.72
N THR A 203 18.24 0.47 -21.19
CA THR A 203 17.36 1.12 -22.18
C THR A 203 16.39 2.06 -21.45
N PRO A 204 16.05 3.24 -21.99
CA PRO A 204 15.20 4.21 -21.30
C PRO A 204 13.74 3.74 -21.23
N THR A 205 13.17 3.83 -20.04
CA THR A 205 11.77 3.49 -19.70
C THR A 205 10.81 4.57 -20.22
N PRO A 206 9.70 4.21 -20.86
CA PRO A 206 8.62 5.16 -21.16
C PRO A 206 7.85 5.53 -19.90
N ALA A 207 7.33 6.76 -19.89
CA ALA A 207 6.65 7.44 -18.79
C ALA A 207 5.58 6.58 -18.10
N SER A 208 5.64 6.57 -16.78
CA SER A 208 4.79 5.83 -15.86
C SER A 208 3.32 6.23 -15.96
N VAL A 209 2.49 5.31 -16.37
CA VAL A 209 1.05 5.34 -16.06
C VAL A 209 0.91 4.90 -14.62
N LEU A 210 0.63 5.84 -13.72
CA LEU A 210 0.31 5.57 -12.32
C LEU A 210 -0.97 4.72 -12.25
N PRO A 211 -0.99 3.62 -11.50
CA PRO A 211 -2.23 2.91 -11.26
C PRO A 211 -3.11 3.69 -10.28
N LEU A 212 -4.18 4.27 -10.80
CA LEU A 212 -5.36 4.75 -10.07
C LEU A 212 -6.20 3.56 -9.55
N ILE A 213 -5.57 2.60 -8.84
CA ILE A 213 -6.09 1.23 -8.92
C ILE A 213 -6.95 0.82 -7.74
N LEU A 214 -6.97 1.51 -6.61
CA LEU A 214 -7.68 0.96 -5.44
C LEU A 214 -8.71 1.84 -4.74
N SER A 215 -8.87 3.10 -5.11
CA SER A 215 -10.04 3.87 -4.65
C SER A 215 -11.38 3.28 -5.11
N SER A 216 -11.36 2.31 -6.02
CA SER A 216 -12.55 1.64 -6.53
C SER A 216 -12.98 0.39 -5.73
N LEU A 217 -12.10 -0.21 -4.92
CA LEU A 217 -12.51 -1.33 -4.05
C LEU A 217 -13.56 -0.90 -3.00
N PHE A 218 -13.43 0.30 -2.48
CA PHE A 218 -14.35 0.83 -1.46
C PHE A 218 -15.68 1.39 -2.00
N LYS A 219 -15.81 1.66 -3.30
CA LYS A 219 -17.08 2.15 -3.89
C LYS A 219 -18.25 1.18 -3.77
N PHE A 220 -17.99 -0.09 -3.53
CA PHE A 220 -19.06 -1.12 -3.45
C PHE A 220 -19.60 -1.39 -2.05
N LEU A 221 -18.94 -0.94 -0.99
CA LEU A 221 -19.40 -1.21 0.38
C LEU A 221 -20.37 -0.15 0.96
N GLY A 222 -20.59 0.98 0.27
CA GLY A 222 -21.45 2.07 0.71
C GLY A 222 -22.91 2.04 0.23
N GLY A 223 -23.33 1.02 -0.50
CA GLY A 223 -24.63 0.98 -1.16
C GLY A 223 -25.48 -0.23 -0.85
N ARG A 224 -25.90 -0.43 0.41
CA ARG A 224 -27.15 -1.13 0.77
C ARG A 224 -27.71 -0.52 2.05
N LYS A 225 -28.72 0.33 1.87
CA LYS A 225 -29.83 0.41 2.79
C LYS A 225 -30.84 -0.67 2.42
#